data_6be4cb10dcc70bf0bc820cb453306243
#
_entry.id   6be4cb10dcc70bf0bc820cb453306243
#
_cell.length_a   1.000
_cell.length_b   1.000
_cell.length_c   1.000
_cell.angle_alpha   90.00
_cell.angle_beta   90.00
_cell.angle_gamma   90.00
#
_symmetry.space_group_name_H-M   'P 1'
#
loop_
_entity.id
_entity.type
_entity.pdbx_description
1 polymer ?
#
loop_
_entity_poly.entity_id
_entity_poly.type
_entity_poly.pdbx_seq_one_letter_code
_entity_poly.pdbx_strand_id
1 'polypeptide(L)'
;MVAKGTSAGLLDEARSQSVFKHAILQSYLPRFAAMTGKWAQGNRVVLLDGFAGRGRYPDGKPASGEQMLLAARKIQRTTHVEVMLVEREHKDFLTLSDVAAEYSRLGITAEAFHGEVENYLDEVVHRATGVPLFLFLDPCGANVQYEAITKT
;
A
#
# COMPACT_ATOMS: atom_id res chain seq x y z
N MET A 1 -2.18 36.40 -25.23
CA MET A 1 -3.20 35.49 -24.72
C MET A 1 -2.49 34.33 -24.00
N VAL A 2 -2.42 34.41 -22.70
CA VAL A 2 -1.81 33.32 -21.88
C VAL A 2 -2.94 32.36 -21.50
N ALA A 3 -2.83 31.11 -21.92
CA ALA A 3 -3.77 30.06 -21.61
C ALA A 3 -3.78 29.80 -20.09
N LYS A 4 -4.75 30.38 -19.40
CA LYS A 4 -5.14 30.01 -18.03
C LYS A 4 -6.03 28.77 -18.08
N GLY A 5 -5.48 27.59 -18.14
CA GLY A 5 -6.31 26.38 -18.22
C GLY A 5 -5.71 25.08 -17.69
N THR A 6 -4.40 25.03 -17.47
CA THR A 6 -3.72 23.74 -17.27
C THR A 6 -3.50 23.35 -15.79
N SER A 7 -3.47 24.31 -14.88
CA SER A 7 -3.16 23.97 -13.46
C SER A 7 -4.38 23.52 -12.65
N ALA A 8 -5.57 24.02 -12.96
CA ALA A 8 -6.79 23.63 -12.25
C ALA A 8 -7.19 22.18 -12.56
N GLY A 9 -7.11 21.76 -13.83
CA GLY A 9 -7.43 20.39 -14.24
C GLY A 9 -6.50 19.34 -13.63
N LEU A 10 -5.19 19.62 -13.58
CA LEU A 10 -4.21 18.72 -12.95
C LEU A 10 -4.42 18.60 -11.45
N LEU A 11 -4.84 19.66 -10.77
CA LEU A 11 -5.16 19.62 -9.33
C LEU A 11 -6.46 18.86 -9.06
N ASP A 12 -7.44 18.96 -9.94
CA ASP A 12 -8.69 18.21 -9.83
C ASP A 12 -8.50 16.71 -10.11
N GLU A 13 -7.64 16.36 -11.08
CA GLU A 13 -7.24 14.96 -11.32
C GLU A 13 -6.47 14.37 -10.13
N ALA A 14 -5.51 15.11 -9.59
CA ALA A 14 -4.75 14.66 -8.41
C ALA A 14 -5.65 14.47 -7.18
N ARG A 15 -6.64 15.34 -6.98
CA ARG A 15 -7.64 15.20 -5.91
C ARG A 15 -8.55 14.01 -6.12
N SER A 16 -9.06 13.79 -7.34
CA SER A 16 -9.92 12.64 -7.64
C SER A 16 -9.18 11.32 -7.50
N GLN A 17 -7.92 11.24 -7.93
CA GLN A 17 -7.05 10.08 -7.71
C GLN A 17 -6.81 9.81 -6.23
N SER A 18 -6.53 10.86 -5.45
CA SER A 18 -6.34 10.73 -3.99
C SER A 18 -7.60 10.23 -3.28
N VAL A 19 -8.78 10.74 -3.65
CA VAL A 19 -10.07 10.29 -3.11
C VAL A 19 -10.33 8.82 -3.47
N PHE A 20 -10.05 8.43 -4.71
CA PHE A 20 -10.22 7.04 -5.16
C PHE A 20 -9.29 6.06 -4.44
N LYS A 21 -8.00 6.41 -4.29
CA LYS A 21 -7.04 5.63 -3.50
C LYS A 21 -7.52 5.46 -2.06
N HIS A 22 -7.95 6.55 -1.43
CA HIS A 22 -8.48 6.52 -0.07
C HIS A 22 -9.70 5.60 0.04
N ALA A 23 -10.62 5.66 -0.92
CA ALA A 23 -11.81 4.80 -0.95
C ALA A 23 -11.43 3.32 -1.09
N ILE A 24 -10.47 2.97 -1.95
CA ILE A 24 -9.98 1.59 -2.09
C ILE A 24 -9.38 1.11 -0.78
N LEU A 25 -8.43 1.86 -0.21
CA LEU A 25 -7.70 1.43 0.97
C LEU A 25 -8.58 1.43 2.24
N GLN A 26 -9.49 2.36 2.38
CA GLN A 26 -10.29 2.48 3.62
C GLN A 26 -11.62 1.73 3.58
N SER A 27 -12.19 1.49 2.41
CA SER A 27 -13.51 0.87 2.29
C SER A 27 -13.47 -0.51 1.65
N TYR A 28 -12.75 -0.68 0.56
CA TYR A 28 -12.68 -1.95 -0.16
C TYR A 28 -11.73 -2.96 0.52
N LEU A 29 -10.52 -2.52 0.88
CA LEU A 29 -9.50 -3.39 1.43
C LEU A 29 -9.94 -4.13 2.71
N PRO A 30 -10.57 -3.48 3.71
CA PRO A 30 -11.06 -4.20 4.88
C PRO A 30 -12.11 -5.26 4.54
N ARG A 31 -12.98 -5.00 3.57
CA ARG A 31 -13.98 -5.97 3.10
C ARG A 31 -13.33 -7.15 2.39
N PHE A 32 -12.39 -6.88 1.50
CA PHE A 32 -11.60 -7.90 0.82
C PHE A 32 -10.94 -8.84 1.83
N ALA A 33 -10.19 -8.29 2.79
CA ALA A 33 -9.49 -9.06 3.79
C ALA A 33 -10.44 -9.87 4.69
N ALA A 34 -11.54 -9.29 5.13
CA ALA A 34 -12.53 -9.98 5.94
C ALA A 34 -13.23 -11.13 5.19
N MET A 35 -13.53 -10.94 3.91
CA MET A 35 -14.21 -11.95 3.09
C MET A 35 -13.29 -13.10 2.69
N THR A 36 -12.04 -12.79 2.32
CA THR A 36 -11.08 -13.77 1.80
C THR A 36 -10.28 -14.44 2.91
N GLY A 37 -9.88 -13.66 3.93
CA GLY A 37 -9.02 -14.13 5.01
C GLY A 37 -9.66 -15.25 5.85
N LYS A 38 -10.97 -15.20 6.08
CA LYS A 38 -11.66 -16.22 6.89
C LYS A 38 -11.57 -17.65 6.33
N TRP A 39 -11.33 -17.78 5.04
CA TRP A 39 -11.18 -19.06 4.35
C TRP A 39 -9.72 -19.44 4.11
N ALA A 40 -8.80 -18.53 4.41
CA ALA A 40 -7.38 -18.75 4.23
C ALA A 40 -6.77 -19.52 5.40
N GLN A 41 -5.65 -20.19 5.12
CA GLN A 41 -4.88 -20.86 6.15
C GLN A 41 -4.43 -19.84 7.23
N GLY A 42 -4.73 -20.13 8.49
CA GLY A 42 -4.40 -19.25 9.61
C GLY A 42 -5.16 -17.93 9.63
N ASN A 43 -6.27 -17.80 8.87
CA ASN A 43 -7.03 -16.56 8.76
C ASN A 43 -6.13 -15.36 8.37
N ARG A 44 -5.21 -15.57 7.43
CA ARG A 44 -4.14 -14.65 7.05
C ARG A 44 -4.37 -14.04 5.68
N VAL A 45 -3.97 -12.77 5.52
CA VAL A 45 -3.98 -12.02 4.26
C VAL A 45 -2.68 -11.24 4.14
N VAL A 46 -2.09 -11.21 2.97
CA VAL A 46 -0.92 -10.38 2.65
C VAL A 46 -1.33 -9.17 1.82
N LEU A 47 -0.86 -8.01 2.20
CA LEU A 47 -1.08 -6.73 1.51
C LEU A 47 0.27 -6.18 1.05
N LEU A 48 0.35 -5.72 -0.20
CA LEU A 48 1.50 -4.99 -0.73
C LEU A 48 1.07 -3.62 -1.22
N ASP A 49 1.76 -2.57 -0.75
CA ASP A 49 1.81 -1.28 -1.44
C ASP A 49 3.18 -1.14 -2.11
N GLY A 50 3.19 -1.23 -3.44
CA GLY A 50 4.43 -1.18 -4.22
C GLY A 50 5.02 0.21 -4.40
N PHE A 51 4.30 1.26 -4.02
CA PHE A 51 4.68 2.67 -4.14
C PHE A 51 4.23 3.47 -2.92
N ALA A 52 4.63 2.99 -1.73
CA ALA A 52 4.10 3.44 -0.45
C ALA A 52 4.47 4.88 -0.05
N GLY A 53 5.45 5.47 -0.73
CA GLY A 53 5.93 6.82 -0.40
C GLY A 53 6.53 6.86 1.00
N ARG A 54 6.52 8.02 1.61
CA ARG A 54 7.03 8.21 2.97
C ARG A 54 6.13 7.69 4.10
N GLY A 55 4.98 7.12 3.76
CA GLY A 55 3.99 6.65 4.72
C GLY A 55 3.16 7.76 5.35
N ARG A 56 3.78 8.80 5.88
CA ARG A 56 3.14 9.94 6.55
C ARG A 56 3.71 11.26 6.03
N TYR A 57 2.84 12.22 5.73
CA TYR A 57 3.24 13.57 5.32
C TYR A 57 3.78 14.39 6.51
N PRO A 58 4.58 15.46 6.25
CA PRO A 58 5.12 16.31 7.33
C PRO A 58 4.06 16.97 8.22
N ASP A 59 2.85 17.19 7.70
CA ASP A 59 1.69 17.73 8.44
C ASP A 59 0.98 16.68 9.31
N GLY A 60 1.49 15.45 9.35
CA GLY A 60 0.94 14.33 10.13
C GLY A 60 -0.17 13.55 9.43
N LYS A 61 -0.59 13.94 8.22
CA LYS A 61 -1.61 13.20 7.46
C LYS A 61 -1.04 11.91 6.90
N PRO A 62 -1.83 10.80 6.92
CA PRO A 62 -1.38 9.55 6.35
C PRO A 62 -1.28 9.63 4.82
N ALA A 63 -0.13 9.22 4.28
CA ALA A 63 0.06 8.93 2.87
C ALA A 63 -0.38 7.48 2.57
N SER A 64 -0.20 7.02 1.32
CA SER A 64 -0.66 5.69 0.87
C SER A 64 -0.22 4.56 1.80
N GLY A 65 1.05 4.47 2.13
CA GLY A 65 1.57 3.40 3.00
C GLY A 65 0.89 3.36 4.37
N GLU A 66 0.74 4.51 5.04
CA GLU A 66 0.06 4.54 6.34
C GLU A 66 -1.44 4.28 6.21
N GLN A 67 -2.09 4.68 5.12
CA GLN A 67 -3.50 4.35 4.89
C GLN A 67 -3.72 2.84 4.81
N MET A 68 -2.80 2.09 4.20
CA MET A 68 -2.85 0.63 4.19
C MET A 68 -2.67 0.04 5.58
N LEU A 69 -1.76 0.59 6.39
CA LEU A 69 -1.57 0.19 7.79
C LEU A 69 -2.80 0.48 8.65
N LEU A 70 -3.45 1.62 8.45
CA LEU A 70 -4.71 1.96 9.11
C LEU A 70 -5.84 0.98 8.73
N ALA A 71 -5.92 0.59 7.46
CA ALA A 71 -6.87 -0.43 7.01
C ALA A 71 -6.59 -1.79 7.67
N ALA A 72 -5.31 -2.21 7.72
CA ALA A 72 -4.89 -3.43 8.40
C ALA A 72 -5.29 -3.42 9.88
N ARG A 73 -5.13 -2.29 10.56
CA ARG A 73 -5.50 -2.15 11.97
C ARG A 73 -7.00 -2.31 12.22
N LYS A 74 -7.86 -1.90 11.30
CA LYS A 74 -9.31 -2.09 11.43
C LYS A 74 -9.73 -3.56 11.46
N ILE A 75 -8.98 -4.43 10.78
CA ILE A 75 -9.32 -5.84 10.59
C ILE A 75 -8.48 -6.80 11.41
N GLN A 76 -7.43 -6.33 12.10
CA GLN A 76 -6.50 -7.18 12.86
C GLN A 76 -7.16 -8.04 13.96
N ARG A 77 -8.36 -7.68 14.42
CA ARG A 77 -9.11 -8.46 15.42
C ARG A 77 -9.69 -9.75 14.85
N THR A 78 -9.94 -9.77 13.55
CA THR A 78 -10.61 -10.88 12.86
C THR A 78 -9.72 -11.58 11.85
N THR A 79 -8.67 -10.91 11.38
CA THR A 79 -7.82 -11.41 10.30
C THR A 79 -6.37 -11.04 10.61
N HIS A 80 -5.47 -12.01 10.48
CA HIS A 80 -4.03 -11.75 10.57
C HIS A 80 -3.55 -11.10 9.27
N VAL A 81 -3.18 -9.84 9.35
CA VAL A 81 -2.76 -9.06 8.19
C VAL A 81 -1.26 -8.84 8.22
N GLU A 82 -0.60 -9.19 7.15
CA GLU A 82 0.80 -8.87 6.89
C GLU A 82 0.87 -7.78 5.82
N VAL A 83 1.56 -6.69 6.13
CA VAL A 83 1.67 -5.51 5.26
C VAL A 83 3.11 -5.33 4.81
N MET A 84 3.32 -5.34 3.52
CA MET A 84 4.60 -5.05 2.88
C MET A 84 4.51 -3.69 2.17
N LEU A 85 5.46 -2.81 2.43
CA LEU A 85 5.49 -1.45 1.92
C LEU A 85 6.81 -1.23 1.19
N VAL A 86 6.77 -0.90 -0.10
CA VAL A 86 7.98 -0.67 -0.91
C VAL A 86 8.11 0.79 -1.25
N GLU A 87 9.30 1.36 -1.05
CA GLU A 87 9.64 2.72 -1.44
C GLU A 87 11.05 2.79 -2.02
N ARG A 88 11.16 3.41 -3.19
CA ARG A 88 12.40 3.55 -3.94
C ARG A 88 13.31 4.65 -3.39
N GLU A 89 12.73 5.79 -3.05
CA GLU A 89 13.48 6.96 -2.58
C GLU A 89 13.97 6.74 -1.13
N HIS A 90 15.27 6.72 -0.95
CA HIS A 90 15.88 6.39 0.35
C HIS A 90 15.36 7.27 1.50
N LYS A 91 15.21 8.57 1.27
CA LYS A 91 14.70 9.50 2.28
C LYS A 91 13.27 9.18 2.70
N ASP A 92 12.41 8.87 1.75
CA ASP A 92 11.02 8.51 2.00
C ASP A 92 10.91 7.13 2.64
N PHE A 93 11.77 6.18 2.24
CA PHE A 93 11.87 4.87 2.87
C PHE A 93 12.22 4.96 4.38
N LEU A 94 13.12 5.85 4.78
CA LEU A 94 13.46 6.01 6.20
C LEU A 94 12.22 6.44 7.01
N THR A 95 11.47 7.40 6.52
CA THR A 95 10.21 7.83 7.16
C THR A 95 9.17 6.71 7.16
N LEU A 96 9.03 5.99 6.04
CA LEU A 96 8.13 4.84 5.93
C LEU A 96 8.48 3.72 6.91
N SER A 97 9.77 3.44 7.06
CA SER A 97 10.27 2.44 8.00
C SER A 97 9.91 2.77 9.46
N ASP A 98 10.03 4.04 9.84
CA ASP A 98 9.61 4.50 11.17
C ASP A 98 8.10 4.33 11.38
N VAL A 99 7.30 4.68 10.38
CA VAL A 99 5.84 4.48 10.42
C VAL A 99 5.49 2.99 10.52
N ALA A 100 6.11 2.13 9.72
CA ALA A 100 5.88 0.69 9.79
C ALA A 100 6.24 0.12 11.17
N ALA A 101 7.35 0.56 11.77
CA ALA A 101 7.77 0.16 13.12
C ALA A 101 6.76 0.60 14.19
N GLU A 102 6.15 1.77 14.04
CA GLU A 102 5.07 2.26 14.92
C GLU A 102 3.88 1.29 14.93
N TYR A 103 3.42 0.88 13.76
CA TYR A 103 2.30 -0.07 13.62
C TYR A 103 2.67 -1.49 14.08
N SER A 104 3.93 -1.90 13.90
CA SER A 104 4.41 -3.19 14.41
C SER A 104 4.32 -3.26 15.94
N ARG A 105 4.59 -2.16 16.64
CA ARG A 105 4.37 -2.08 18.10
C ARG A 105 2.90 -2.16 18.50
N LEU A 106 2.00 -1.84 17.58
CA LEU A 106 0.55 -1.99 17.78
C LEU A 106 0.00 -3.38 17.39
N GLY A 107 0.89 -4.32 17.05
CA GLY A 107 0.55 -5.70 16.73
C GLY A 107 0.24 -5.98 15.26
N ILE A 108 0.51 -5.03 14.36
CA ILE A 108 0.43 -5.26 12.91
C ILE A 108 1.74 -5.86 12.43
N THR A 109 1.71 -6.94 11.65
CA THR A 109 2.89 -7.41 10.94
C THR A 109 3.16 -6.49 9.76
N ALA A 110 4.06 -5.53 9.93
CA ALA A 110 4.36 -4.49 8.93
C ALA A 110 5.86 -4.39 8.70
N GLU A 111 6.26 -4.34 7.43
CA GLU A 111 7.66 -4.23 7.02
C GLU A 111 7.81 -3.29 5.82
N ALA A 112 8.79 -2.39 5.89
CA ALA A 112 9.15 -1.50 4.80
C ALA A 112 10.40 -2.02 4.07
N PHE A 113 10.39 -1.92 2.74
CA PHE A 113 11.46 -2.37 1.86
C PHE A 113 11.97 -1.20 1.01
N HIS A 114 13.27 -1.04 0.93
CA HIS A 114 13.91 -0.03 0.10
C HIS A 114 14.27 -0.58 -1.27
N GLY A 115 13.72 -0.01 -2.32
CA GLY A 115 14.02 -0.38 -3.71
C GLY A 115 12.82 -0.33 -4.63
N GLU A 116 12.97 -0.94 -5.80
CA GLU A 116 11.91 -1.09 -6.79
C GLU A 116 11.00 -2.27 -6.42
N VAL A 117 9.70 -2.14 -6.65
CA VAL A 117 8.70 -3.17 -6.30
C VAL A 117 8.98 -4.49 -7.00
N GLU A 118 9.49 -4.45 -8.23
CA GLU A 118 9.81 -5.64 -9.03
C GLU A 118 10.81 -6.57 -8.32
N ASN A 119 11.71 -6.01 -7.53
CA ASN A 119 12.72 -6.78 -6.78
C ASN A 119 12.12 -7.58 -5.60
N TYR A 120 10.90 -7.27 -5.20
CA TYR A 120 10.25 -7.88 -4.04
C TYR A 120 9.03 -8.74 -4.40
N LEU A 121 8.64 -8.82 -5.67
CA LEU A 121 7.46 -9.60 -6.09
C LEU A 121 7.58 -11.08 -5.74
N ASP A 122 8.74 -11.69 -5.92
CA ASP A 122 8.96 -13.09 -5.56
C ASP A 122 8.82 -13.32 -4.05
N GLU A 123 9.32 -12.41 -3.23
CA GLU A 123 9.17 -12.45 -1.77
C GLU A 123 7.70 -12.31 -1.36
N VAL A 124 6.97 -11.38 -1.99
CA VAL A 124 5.54 -11.17 -1.74
C VAL A 124 4.75 -12.43 -2.05
N VAL A 125 5.00 -13.06 -3.20
CA VAL A 125 4.33 -14.30 -3.60
C VAL A 125 4.65 -15.44 -2.65
N HIS A 126 5.92 -15.56 -2.26
CA HIS A 126 6.34 -16.56 -1.29
C HIS A 126 5.59 -16.39 0.05
N ARG A 127 5.50 -15.17 0.58
CA ARG A 127 4.75 -14.87 1.80
C ARG A 127 3.25 -15.10 1.65
N ALA A 128 2.70 -14.89 0.46
CA ALA A 128 1.28 -15.08 0.16
C ALA A 128 0.92 -16.53 -0.23
N THR A 129 1.85 -17.48 -0.16
CA THR A 129 1.58 -18.87 -0.54
C THR A 129 0.42 -19.43 0.28
N GLY A 130 -0.67 -19.81 -0.41
CA GLY A 130 -1.87 -20.39 0.19
C GLY A 130 -2.78 -19.39 0.92
N VAL A 131 -2.53 -18.10 0.79
CA VAL A 131 -3.35 -17.04 1.38
C VAL A 131 -3.67 -15.93 0.37
N PRO A 132 -4.76 -15.16 0.56
CA PRO A 132 -5.09 -14.05 -0.32
C PRO A 132 -4.00 -12.98 -0.33
N LEU A 133 -3.74 -12.45 -1.51
CA LEU A 133 -2.80 -11.37 -1.75
C LEU A 133 -3.53 -10.17 -2.36
N PHE A 134 -3.37 -9.00 -1.77
CA PHE A 134 -3.83 -7.74 -2.31
C PHE A 134 -2.62 -6.90 -2.75
N LEU A 135 -2.53 -6.64 -4.04
CA LEU A 135 -1.49 -5.79 -4.64
C LEU A 135 -2.04 -4.39 -4.91
N PHE A 136 -1.48 -3.39 -4.28
CA PHE A 136 -1.74 -1.99 -4.57
C PHE A 136 -0.54 -1.40 -5.31
N LEU A 137 -0.69 -1.23 -6.61
CA LEU A 137 0.38 -0.76 -7.51
C LEU A 137 -0.09 0.52 -8.18
N ASP A 138 0.27 1.65 -7.61
CA ASP A 138 -0.07 2.96 -8.13
C ASP A 138 1.18 3.81 -8.35
N PRO A 139 1.86 3.59 -9.49
CA PRO A 139 3.08 4.30 -9.82
C PRO A 139 2.74 5.74 -10.23
N CYS A 140 2.96 6.71 -9.35
CA CYS A 140 2.87 8.13 -9.68
C CYS A 140 3.91 8.49 -10.76
N GLY A 141 3.55 8.28 -12.04
CA GLY A 141 4.38 8.58 -13.20
C GLY A 141 5.47 7.56 -13.55
N ALA A 142 5.53 6.40 -12.89
CA ALA A 142 6.44 5.31 -13.26
C ALA A 142 5.70 4.22 -14.04
N ASN A 143 6.35 3.63 -15.06
CA ASN A 143 5.83 2.46 -15.75
C ASN A 143 6.26 1.19 -15.00
N VAL A 144 5.31 0.51 -14.39
CA VAL A 144 5.52 -0.87 -13.93
C VAL A 144 5.50 -1.79 -15.13
N GLN A 145 6.51 -2.64 -15.28
CA GLN A 145 6.52 -3.62 -16.36
C GLN A 145 5.42 -4.65 -16.08
N TYR A 146 4.38 -4.63 -16.92
CA TYR A 146 3.21 -5.51 -16.79
C TYR A 146 3.60 -7.00 -16.73
N GLU A 147 4.65 -7.38 -17.45
CA GLU A 147 5.17 -8.75 -17.48
C GLU A 147 5.72 -9.22 -16.11
N ALA A 148 6.21 -8.31 -15.28
CA ALA A 148 6.66 -8.65 -13.93
C ALA A 148 5.46 -9.03 -13.02
N ILE A 149 4.30 -8.41 -13.25
CA ILE A 149 3.08 -8.66 -12.48
C ILE A 149 2.39 -9.96 -12.91
N THR A 150 2.39 -10.28 -14.21
CA THR A 150 1.67 -11.45 -14.75
C THR A 150 2.37 -12.78 -14.55
N LYS A 151 3.66 -12.77 -14.19
CA LYS A 151 4.42 -13.98 -13.83
C LYS A 151 4.28 -14.38 -12.36
N THR A 152 3.60 -13.52 -11.60
CA THR A 152 3.30 -13.69 -10.18
C THR A 152 1.97 -14.43 -9.99
#